data_7e0d4068914a4d3f714caf9678aa7712
#
_entry.id   7e0d4068914a4d3f714caf9678aa7712
#
_cell.length_a   1.000
_cell.length_b   1.000
_cell.length_c   1.000
_cell.angle_alpha   90.00
_cell.angle_beta   90.00
_cell.angle_gamma   90.00
#
_symmetry.space_group_name_H-M   'P 1'
#
loop_
_entity.id
_entity.type
_entity.pdbx_description
1 polymer ?
#
loop_
_entity_poly.entity_id
_entity_poly.type
_entity_poly.pdbx_seq_one_letter_code
_entity_poly.pdbx_strand_id
1 'polypeptide(L)'
;RQGDVFTMTLNAGENRWNTSFVRAIAEALDEVEASTGPAALVTTSASEKFFSNGLDLDWVQDPEAHPAAGDRAVFGTEFMGLMSRIMTYPVPTICAVNGHAFGAGFMSALCHDVRFMRADRGFMCANEMQIGLSIPSPELALFKHKLPASAFFETVQLAKRWTGPMAQAAGFVEHIDDADALLGAAQE
;
A
#
# COMPACT_ATOMS: atom_id res chain seq x y z
N ARG A 1 -2.78 -14.93 -12.92
CA ARG A 1 -4.21 -15.12 -12.69
C ARG A 1 -4.47 -16.56 -12.29
N GLN A 2 -5.25 -16.76 -11.25
CA GLN A 2 -5.71 -18.09 -10.81
C GLN A 2 -7.25 -18.04 -10.73
N GLY A 3 -7.93 -18.73 -11.64
CA GLY A 3 -9.36 -18.56 -11.81
C GLY A 3 -9.75 -17.12 -12.13
N ASP A 4 -10.60 -16.54 -11.29
CA ASP A 4 -11.05 -15.15 -11.39
C ASP A 4 -10.21 -14.16 -10.58
N VAL A 5 -9.19 -14.63 -9.86
CA VAL A 5 -8.33 -13.80 -9.02
C VAL A 5 -7.03 -13.44 -9.75
N PHE A 6 -6.77 -12.16 -9.87
CA PHE A 6 -5.48 -11.61 -10.28
C PHE A 6 -4.61 -11.36 -9.05
N THR A 7 -3.34 -11.69 -9.12
CA THR A 7 -2.38 -11.37 -8.07
C THR A 7 -1.34 -10.40 -8.63
N MET A 8 -1.35 -9.17 -8.12
CA MET A 8 -0.31 -8.19 -8.37
C MET A 8 0.76 -8.33 -7.31
N THR A 9 1.97 -8.71 -7.71
CA THR A 9 3.10 -8.87 -6.81
C THR A 9 4.07 -7.71 -6.98
N LEU A 10 4.15 -6.84 -5.98
CA LEU A 10 5.13 -5.76 -5.93
C LEU A 10 6.54 -6.36 -5.83
N ASN A 11 7.39 -6.10 -6.83
CA ASN A 11 8.72 -6.69 -6.94
C ASN A 11 9.79 -5.69 -7.38
N ALA A 12 9.92 -4.60 -6.62
CA ALA A 12 10.91 -3.56 -6.82
C ALA A 12 11.77 -3.37 -5.56
N GLY A 13 12.38 -4.46 -5.09
CA GLY A 13 13.19 -4.49 -3.87
C GLY A 13 12.37 -4.13 -2.62
N GLU A 14 12.57 -2.94 -2.07
CA GLU A 14 11.79 -2.44 -0.92
C GLU A 14 10.43 -1.85 -1.33
N ASN A 15 10.08 -1.87 -2.60
CA ASN A 15 8.85 -1.30 -3.17
C ASN A 15 8.66 0.17 -2.75
N ARG A 16 9.72 0.97 -2.97
CA ARG A 16 9.71 2.40 -2.69
C ARG A 16 8.98 3.15 -3.82
N TRP A 17 8.18 4.14 -3.44
CA TRP A 17 7.35 4.90 -4.35
C TRP A 17 8.14 6.02 -5.04
N ASN A 18 8.23 5.90 -6.34
CA ASN A 18 8.68 6.93 -7.30
C ASN A 18 7.77 6.88 -8.54
N THR A 19 7.94 7.79 -9.48
CA THR A 19 7.05 7.88 -10.65
C THR A 19 7.08 6.60 -11.51
N SER A 20 8.23 5.95 -11.65
CA SER A 20 8.34 4.70 -12.42
C SER A 20 7.55 3.56 -11.75
N PHE A 21 7.60 3.46 -10.41
CA PHE A 21 6.85 2.46 -9.68
C PHE A 21 5.34 2.71 -9.73
N VAL A 22 4.90 3.97 -9.64
CA VAL A 22 3.50 4.38 -9.82
C VAL A 22 2.97 3.92 -11.19
N ARG A 23 3.73 4.19 -12.25
CA ARG A 23 3.34 3.83 -13.63
C ARG A 23 3.30 2.33 -13.85
N ALA A 24 4.26 1.58 -13.32
CA ALA A 24 4.26 0.11 -13.41
C ALA A 24 3.01 -0.51 -12.74
N ILE A 25 2.59 0.04 -11.59
CA ILE A 25 1.34 -0.40 -10.95
C ILE A 25 0.12 -0.02 -11.79
N ALA A 26 0.10 1.20 -12.35
CA ALA A 26 -1.00 1.64 -13.20
C ALA A 26 -1.15 0.74 -14.45
N GLU A 27 -0.05 0.35 -15.09
CA GLU A 27 -0.05 -0.62 -16.21
C GLU A 27 -0.59 -1.99 -15.79
N ALA A 28 -0.20 -2.50 -14.61
CA ALA A 28 -0.75 -3.76 -14.09
C ALA A 28 -2.26 -3.68 -13.82
N LEU A 29 -2.76 -2.53 -13.37
CA LEU A 29 -4.19 -2.31 -13.21
C LEU A 29 -4.92 -2.27 -14.56
N ASP A 30 -4.31 -1.72 -15.62
CA ASP A 30 -4.86 -1.73 -16.98
C ASP A 30 -5.08 -3.17 -17.49
N GLU A 31 -4.16 -4.08 -17.18
CA GLU A 31 -4.30 -5.51 -17.55
C GLU A 31 -5.52 -6.17 -16.87
N VAL A 32 -5.76 -5.84 -15.61
CA VAL A 32 -6.92 -6.37 -14.88
C VAL A 32 -8.22 -5.77 -15.43
N GLU A 33 -8.28 -4.48 -15.69
CA GLU A 33 -9.45 -3.81 -16.27
C GLU A 33 -9.78 -4.28 -17.67
N ALA A 34 -8.76 -4.64 -18.47
CA ALA A 34 -8.97 -5.19 -19.81
C ALA A 34 -9.49 -6.64 -19.80
N SER A 35 -9.55 -7.29 -18.65
CA SER A 35 -10.04 -8.67 -18.53
C SER A 35 -11.55 -8.75 -18.71
N THR A 36 -12.02 -9.91 -19.14
CA THR A 36 -13.45 -10.20 -19.30
C THR A 36 -13.91 -11.23 -18.27
N GLY A 37 -15.16 -11.13 -17.84
CA GLY A 37 -15.77 -12.02 -16.84
C GLY A 37 -15.51 -11.54 -15.40
N PRO A 38 -15.87 -12.36 -14.40
CA PRO A 38 -15.61 -12.05 -13.00
C PRO A 38 -14.12 -11.86 -12.73
N ALA A 39 -13.79 -10.89 -11.87
CA ALA A 39 -12.41 -10.62 -11.47
C ALA A 39 -12.36 -10.09 -10.04
N ALA A 40 -11.25 -10.38 -9.34
CA ALA A 40 -10.81 -9.74 -8.12
C ALA A 40 -9.30 -9.51 -8.19
N LEU A 41 -8.80 -8.52 -7.47
CA LEU A 41 -7.38 -8.19 -7.41
C LEU A 41 -6.83 -8.37 -6.00
N VAL A 42 -5.81 -9.21 -5.86
CA VAL A 42 -5.00 -9.31 -4.63
C VAL A 42 -3.65 -8.66 -4.87
N THR A 43 -3.28 -7.71 -4.03
CA THR A 43 -1.96 -7.05 -4.05
C THR A 43 -1.11 -7.55 -2.90
N THR A 44 0.11 -8.01 -3.19
CA THR A 44 1.10 -8.47 -2.20
C THR A 44 2.51 -8.05 -2.62
N SER A 45 3.54 -8.44 -1.87
CA SER A 45 4.94 -8.16 -2.19
C SER A 45 5.78 -9.44 -2.30
N ALA A 46 6.75 -9.42 -3.21
CA ALA A 46 7.79 -10.46 -3.29
C ALA A 46 8.82 -10.35 -2.17
N SER A 47 8.93 -9.19 -1.52
CA SER A 47 9.85 -8.99 -0.40
C SER A 47 9.24 -9.56 0.88
N GLU A 48 9.96 -10.43 1.58
CA GLU A 48 9.55 -10.95 2.88
C GLU A 48 9.58 -9.88 3.99
N LYS A 49 10.35 -8.80 3.80
CA LYS A 49 10.51 -7.75 4.79
C LYS A 49 9.55 -6.58 4.58
N PHE A 50 9.35 -6.16 3.35
CA PHE A 50 8.56 -4.98 3.03
C PHE A 50 7.40 -5.30 2.11
N PHE A 51 6.19 -4.97 2.53
CA PHE A 51 5.11 -4.74 1.59
C PHE A 51 5.47 -3.50 0.74
N SER A 52 5.77 -2.38 1.41
CA SER A 52 6.37 -1.19 0.80
C SER A 52 7.04 -0.31 1.87
N ASN A 53 8.26 0.14 1.59
CA ASN A 53 9.02 1.01 2.49
C ASN A 53 8.72 2.51 2.30
N GLY A 54 7.57 2.85 1.70
CA GLY A 54 7.13 4.23 1.54
C GLY A 54 7.80 4.97 0.38
N LEU A 55 7.86 6.29 0.49
CA LEU A 55 8.43 7.16 -0.54
C LEU A 55 9.92 6.86 -0.76
N ASP A 56 10.35 6.87 -2.00
CA ASP A 56 11.76 6.77 -2.39
C ASP A 56 12.49 8.10 -2.10
N LEU A 57 12.93 8.24 -0.85
CA LEU A 57 13.56 9.47 -0.37
C LEU A 57 14.90 9.74 -1.07
N ASP A 58 15.65 8.71 -1.42
CA ASP A 58 16.92 8.85 -2.15
C ASP A 58 16.65 9.45 -3.52
N TRP A 59 15.64 8.94 -4.24
CA TRP A 59 15.19 9.50 -5.51
C TRP A 59 14.70 10.94 -5.38
N VAL A 60 13.96 11.28 -4.32
CA VAL A 60 13.46 12.64 -4.09
C VAL A 60 14.61 13.62 -3.83
N GLN A 61 15.61 13.22 -3.03
CA GLN A 61 16.68 14.09 -2.52
C GLN A 61 17.86 14.21 -3.48
N ASP A 62 18.13 13.18 -4.28
CA ASP A 62 19.27 13.16 -5.22
C ASP A 62 18.80 12.94 -6.66
N PRO A 63 18.39 14.04 -7.35
CA PRO A 63 17.99 13.99 -8.75
C PRO A 63 19.09 13.56 -9.71
N GLU A 64 20.35 13.81 -9.38
CA GLU A 64 21.48 13.50 -10.23
C GLU A 64 21.84 12.02 -10.19
N ALA A 65 21.77 11.40 -9.00
CA ALA A 65 22.01 9.97 -8.85
C ALA A 65 20.87 9.10 -9.40
N HIS A 66 19.64 9.65 -9.49
CA HIS A 66 18.45 8.90 -9.91
C HIS A 66 17.70 9.57 -11.08
N PRO A 67 18.37 9.91 -12.20
CA PRO A 67 17.73 10.63 -13.30
C PRO A 67 16.64 9.82 -14.00
N ALA A 68 16.74 8.48 -14.01
CA ALA A 68 15.84 7.58 -14.70
C ALA A 68 14.61 7.16 -13.88
N ALA A 69 14.51 7.54 -12.60
CA ALA A 69 13.40 7.16 -11.73
C ALA A 69 12.10 7.97 -11.98
N GLY A 70 11.99 8.57 -13.16
CA GLY A 70 10.81 9.27 -13.61
C GLY A 70 10.78 10.76 -13.22
N ASP A 71 9.73 11.41 -13.65
CA ASP A 71 9.56 12.85 -13.44
C ASP A 71 9.04 13.14 -12.03
N ARG A 72 9.84 13.83 -11.23
CA ARG A 72 9.49 14.22 -9.86
C ARG A 72 8.35 15.22 -9.80
N ALA A 73 8.25 16.09 -10.80
CA ALA A 73 7.24 17.15 -10.83
C ALA A 73 5.81 16.59 -10.90
N VAL A 74 5.62 15.44 -11.54
CA VAL A 74 4.31 14.81 -11.69
C VAL A 74 4.01 13.74 -10.64
N PHE A 75 4.99 13.33 -9.84
CA PHE A 75 4.84 12.24 -8.87
C PHE A 75 3.61 12.40 -7.99
N GLY A 76 3.45 13.56 -7.34
CA GLY A 76 2.33 13.78 -6.42
C GLY A 76 0.98 13.62 -7.11
N THR A 77 0.84 14.11 -8.33
CA THR A 77 -0.41 14.00 -9.11
C THR A 77 -0.66 12.56 -9.56
N GLU A 78 0.34 11.87 -10.10
CA GLU A 78 0.21 10.49 -10.56
C GLU A 78 -0.02 9.52 -9.39
N PHE A 79 0.70 9.72 -8.27
CA PHE A 79 0.53 8.90 -7.07
C PHE A 79 -0.88 9.04 -6.49
N MET A 80 -1.39 10.27 -6.30
CA MET A 80 -2.74 10.49 -5.79
C MET A 80 -3.80 10.01 -6.77
N GLY A 81 -3.57 10.14 -8.08
CA GLY A 81 -4.43 9.57 -9.12
C GLY A 81 -4.52 8.05 -9.03
N LEU A 82 -3.37 7.37 -8.84
CA LEU A 82 -3.33 5.93 -8.66
C LEU A 82 -4.06 5.49 -7.37
N MET A 83 -3.86 6.20 -6.25
CA MET A 83 -4.57 5.91 -5.00
C MET A 83 -6.09 6.04 -5.17
N SER A 84 -6.53 7.09 -5.85
CA SER A 84 -7.96 7.28 -6.17
C SER A 84 -8.48 6.16 -7.06
N ARG A 85 -7.70 5.71 -8.04
CA ARG A 85 -8.05 4.60 -8.94
C ARG A 85 -8.23 3.30 -8.17
N ILE A 86 -7.32 2.96 -7.25
CA ILE A 86 -7.45 1.76 -6.41
C ILE A 86 -8.72 1.83 -5.55
N MET A 87 -9.00 2.98 -4.94
CA MET A 87 -10.21 3.16 -4.11
C MET A 87 -11.53 3.02 -4.86
N THR A 88 -11.53 3.28 -6.16
CA THR A 88 -12.73 3.21 -7.01
C THR A 88 -12.61 2.13 -8.09
N TYR A 89 -11.76 1.14 -7.84
CA TYR A 89 -11.46 0.11 -8.81
C TYR A 89 -12.71 -0.73 -9.11
N PRO A 90 -12.96 -1.11 -10.40
CA PRO A 90 -14.23 -1.73 -10.77
C PRO A 90 -14.40 -3.19 -10.35
N VAL A 91 -13.38 -3.77 -9.70
CA VAL A 91 -13.44 -5.12 -9.11
C VAL A 91 -12.97 -5.08 -7.67
N PRO A 92 -13.37 -6.04 -6.82
CA PRO A 92 -12.90 -6.11 -5.44
C PRO A 92 -11.37 -6.12 -5.35
N THR A 93 -10.83 -5.33 -4.41
CA THR A 93 -9.39 -5.19 -4.18
C THR A 93 -9.02 -5.64 -2.78
N ILE A 94 -8.08 -6.56 -2.68
CA ILE A 94 -7.59 -7.12 -1.44
C ILE A 94 -6.09 -6.79 -1.30
N CYS A 95 -5.68 -6.31 -0.14
CA CYS A 95 -4.27 -6.07 0.17
C CYS A 95 -3.76 -7.13 1.15
N ALA A 96 -2.85 -7.98 0.71
CA ALA A 96 -2.16 -8.96 1.55
C ALA A 96 -0.81 -8.37 2.01
N VAL A 97 -0.82 -7.73 3.18
CA VAL A 97 0.34 -7.04 3.76
C VAL A 97 1.27 -8.03 4.41
N ASN A 98 2.21 -8.55 3.63
CA ASN A 98 3.15 -9.60 4.04
C ASN A 98 4.43 -9.09 4.72
N GLY A 99 4.57 -7.78 4.94
CA GLY A 99 5.74 -7.16 5.56
C GLY A 99 5.44 -5.74 6.04
N HIS A 100 6.48 -4.93 6.23
CA HIS A 100 6.31 -3.53 6.63
C HIS A 100 5.63 -2.71 5.53
N ALA A 101 4.70 -1.85 5.93
CA ALA A 101 4.04 -0.85 5.09
C ALA A 101 4.20 0.54 5.74
N PHE A 102 5.19 1.32 5.26
CA PHE A 102 5.49 2.63 5.78
C PHE A 102 4.99 3.75 4.88
N GLY A 103 4.52 4.86 5.46
CA GLY A 103 4.11 6.07 4.72
C GLY A 103 3.19 5.77 3.54
N ALA A 104 3.64 6.08 2.33
CA ALA A 104 2.92 5.78 1.08
C ALA A 104 2.55 4.30 0.91
N GLY A 105 3.31 3.36 1.50
CA GLY A 105 2.97 1.94 1.53
C GLY A 105 1.75 1.64 2.42
N PHE A 106 1.65 2.29 3.57
CA PHE A 106 0.45 2.20 4.42
C PHE A 106 -0.76 2.83 3.74
N MET A 107 -0.56 4.00 3.12
CA MET A 107 -1.61 4.67 2.36
C MET A 107 -2.16 3.77 1.24
N SER A 108 -1.28 3.15 0.45
CA SER A 108 -1.70 2.26 -0.63
C SER A 108 -2.46 1.03 -0.12
N ALA A 109 -2.05 0.46 1.01
CA ALA A 109 -2.78 -0.64 1.64
C ALA A 109 -4.21 -0.22 2.06
N LEU A 110 -4.38 0.99 2.60
CA LEU A 110 -5.69 1.53 2.99
C LEU A 110 -6.61 1.82 1.80
N CYS A 111 -6.06 2.01 0.60
CA CYS A 111 -6.87 2.24 -0.60
C CYS A 111 -7.63 1.00 -1.08
N HIS A 112 -7.21 -0.20 -0.68
CA HIS A 112 -7.90 -1.44 -1.01
C HIS A 112 -9.20 -1.59 -0.19
N ASP A 113 -10.11 -2.45 -0.67
CA ASP A 113 -11.38 -2.72 0.01
C ASP A 113 -11.15 -3.52 1.30
N VAL A 114 -10.36 -4.58 1.24
CA VAL A 114 -10.07 -5.50 2.34
C VAL A 114 -8.56 -5.62 2.57
N ARG A 115 -8.16 -5.72 3.82
CA ARG A 115 -6.76 -5.87 4.22
C ARG A 115 -6.57 -7.15 5.02
N PHE A 116 -5.67 -7.99 4.52
CA PHE A 116 -5.06 -9.10 5.23
C PHE A 116 -3.67 -8.69 5.68
N MET A 117 -3.24 -9.07 6.86
CA MET A 117 -1.90 -8.79 7.34
C MET A 117 -1.33 -10.01 8.08
N ARG A 118 -0.02 -10.24 7.93
CA ARG A 118 0.61 -11.33 8.68
C ARG A 118 0.63 -11.04 10.17
N ALA A 119 0.40 -12.10 10.96
CA ALA A 119 0.23 -12.01 12.41
C ALA A 119 1.55 -11.81 13.16
N ASP A 120 2.63 -12.40 12.64
CA ASP A 120 3.91 -12.57 13.35
C ASP A 120 4.90 -11.43 13.12
N ARG A 121 4.78 -10.69 12.00
CA ARG A 121 5.79 -9.71 11.59
C ARG A 121 5.19 -8.58 10.76
N GLY A 122 5.88 -7.45 10.77
CA GLY A 122 5.55 -6.28 9.96
C GLY A 122 4.81 -5.21 10.78
N PHE A 123 4.86 -4.00 10.25
CA PHE A 123 4.17 -2.84 10.82
C PHE A 123 3.52 -2.03 9.72
N MET A 124 2.30 -1.58 9.92
CA MET A 124 1.74 -0.41 9.24
C MET A 124 2.09 0.83 10.06
N CYS A 125 2.65 1.87 9.44
CA CYS A 125 3.10 3.07 10.14
C CYS A 125 3.14 4.29 9.21
N ALA A 126 2.45 5.36 9.59
CA ALA A 126 2.62 6.68 8.99
C ALA A 126 3.75 7.40 9.76
N ASN A 127 4.99 7.22 9.29
CA ASN A 127 6.18 7.68 9.99
C ASN A 127 6.65 9.09 9.58
N GLU A 128 5.84 9.84 8.85
CA GLU A 128 6.14 11.18 8.33
C GLU A 128 6.61 12.13 9.45
N MET A 129 5.88 12.15 10.57
CA MET A 129 6.26 12.97 11.74
C MET A 129 7.63 12.63 12.31
N GLN A 130 8.05 11.36 12.24
CA GLN A 130 9.36 10.93 12.75
C GLN A 130 10.52 11.36 11.85
N ILE A 131 10.25 11.54 10.56
CA ILE A 131 11.25 11.93 9.56
C ILE A 131 11.13 13.40 9.13
N GLY A 132 10.30 14.18 9.83
CA GLY A 132 10.16 15.62 9.61
C GLY A 132 9.37 15.99 8.35
N LEU A 133 8.53 15.09 7.84
CA LEU A 133 7.64 15.35 6.71
C LEU A 133 6.22 15.65 7.19
N SER A 134 5.51 16.50 6.46
CA SER A 134 4.09 16.71 6.66
C SER A 134 3.29 15.65 5.87
N ILE A 135 2.20 15.17 6.45
CA ILE A 135 1.23 14.33 5.73
C ILE A 135 0.40 15.21 4.80
N PRO A 136 0.38 14.96 3.49
CA PRO A 136 -0.44 15.72 2.54
C PRO A 136 -1.94 15.63 2.86
N SER A 137 -2.70 16.68 2.54
CA SER A 137 -4.13 16.74 2.86
C SER A 137 -4.95 15.55 2.30
N PRO A 138 -4.74 15.06 1.07
CA PRO A 138 -5.47 13.89 0.57
C PRO A 138 -5.18 12.62 1.38
N GLU A 139 -3.92 12.40 1.77
CA GLU A 139 -3.50 11.27 2.61
C GLU A 139 -4.11 11.36 4.01
N LEU A 140 -4.10 12.57 4.58
CA LEU A 140 -4.74 12.81 5.87
C LEU A 140 -6.26 12.54 5.83
N ALA A 141 -6.92 12.91 4.72
CA ALA A 141 -8.33 12.63 4.50
C ALA A 141 -8.59 11.11 4.37
N LEU A 142 -7.71 10.37 3.68
CA LEU A 142 -7.78 8.91 3.58
C LEU A 142 -7.66 8.27 4.96
N PHE A 143 -6.65 8.62 5.75
CA PHE A 143 -6.49 8.11 7.10
C PHE A 143 -7.73 8.39 7.97
N LYS A 144 -8.26 9.61 7.90
CA LYS A 144 -9.46 9.99 8.64
C LYS A 144 -10.70 9.20 8.22
N HIS A 145 -10.79 8.80 6.95
CA HIS A 145 -11.90 8.01 6.42
C HIS A 145 -11.79 6.53 6.77
N LYS A 146 -10.58 5.96 6.68
CA LYS A 146 -10.34 4.51 6.80
C LYS A 146 -10.04 4.05 8.22
N LEU A 147 -9.56 4.94 9.09
CA LEU A 147 -9.17 4.59 10.46
C LEU A 147 -10.23 5.03 11.47
N PRO A 148 -10.55 4.21 12.48
CA PRO A 148 -11.29 4.67 13.65
C PRO A 148 -10.61 5.89 14.31
N ALA A 149 -11.38 6.76 14.95
CA ALA A 149 -10.88 8.04 15.47
C ALA A 149 -9.66 7.89 16.40
N SER A 150 -9.65 6.87 17.26
CA SER A 150 -8.52 6.59 18.15
C SER A 150 -7.27 6.17 17.39
N ALA A 151 -7.43 5.26 16.40
CA ALA A 151 -6.34 4.80 15.55
C ALA A 151 -5.81 5.92 14.66
N PHE A 152 -6.68 6.79 14.15
CA PHE A 152 -6.28 7.97 13.38
C PHE A 152 -5.34 8.88 14.18
N PHE A 153 -5.70 9.22 15.43
CA PHE A 153 -4.85 10.04 16.28
C PHE A 153 -3.48 9.40 16.54
N GLU A 154 -3.45 8.13 16.94
CA GLU A 154 -2.21 7.41 17.22
C GLU A 154 -1.34 7.25 15.95
N THR A 155 -1.96 7.06 14.79
CA THR A 155 -1.27 6.95 13.50
C THR A 155 -0.62 8.27 13.11
N VAL A 156 -1.41 9.34 13.07
CA VAL A 156 -0.99 10.63 12.50
C VAL A 156 -0.11 11.41 13.47
N GLN A 157 -0.48 11.45 14.76
CA GLN A 157 0.21 12.27 15.76
C GLN A 157 1.37 11.54 16.43
N LEU A 158 1.27 10.24 16.59
CA LEU A 158 2.27 9.45 17.35
C LEU A 158 3.11 8.56 16.46
N ALA A 159 2.83 8.49 15.16
CA ALA A 159 3.49 7.59 14.21
C ALA A 159 3.56 6.14 14.76
N LYS A 160 2.45 5.69 15.33
CA LYS A 160 2.36 4.37 15.94
C LYS A 160 2.62 3.28 14.92
N ARG A 161 3.41 2.30 15.32
CA ARG A 161 3.65 1.08 14.55
C ARG A 161 2.60 0.04 14.89
N TRP A 162 1.74 -0.25 13.94
CA TRP A 162 0.65 -1.20 14.06
C TRP A 162 1.07 -2.58 13.58
N THR A 163 1.14 -3.56 14.47
CA THR A 163 1.26 -4.98 14.10
C THR A 163 -0.07 -5.49 13.57
N GLY A 164 -0.08 -6.65 12.88
CA GLY A 164 -1.33 -7.26 12.39
C GLY A 164 -2.40 -7.40 13.49
N PRO A 165 -2.10 -8.04 14.65
CA PRO A 165 -3.06 -8.14 15.75
C PRO A 165 -3.54 -6.79 16.30
N MET A 166 -2.66 -5.79 16.38
CA MET A 166 -3.05 -4.46 16.84
C MET A 166 -3.96 -3.75 15.84
N ALA A 167 -3.65 -3.85 14.56
CA ALA A 167 -4.43 -3.24 13.48
C ALA A 167 -5.82 -3.89 13.34
N GLN A 168 -5.90 -5.20 13.50
CA GLN A 168 -7.17 -5.93 13.53
C GLN A 168 -8.00 -5.54 14.76
N ALA A 169 -7.41 -5.52 15.94
CA ALA A 169 -8.11 -5.09 17.17
C ALA A 169 -8.58 -3.63 17.08
N ALA A 170 -7.85 -2.77 16.37
CA ALA A 170 -8.24 -1.39 16.10
C ALA A 170 -9.30 -1.25 14.99
N GLY A 171 -9.58 -2.30 14.21
CA GLY A 171 -10.66 -2.35 13.23
C GLY A 171 -10.35 -1.78 11.86
N PHE A 172 -9.09 -1.78 11.42
CA PHE A 172 -8.70 -1.37 10.07
C PHE A 172 -7.86 -2.41 9.30
N VAL A 173 -7.68 -3.58 9.86
CA VAL A 173 -7.27 -4.81 9.18
C VAL A 173 -8.34 -5.85 9.46
N GLU A 174 -8.87 -6.45 8.43
CA GLU A 174 -10.01 -7.36 8.55
C GLU A 174 -9.56 -8.77 8.96
N HIS A 175 -8.43 -9.23 8.40
CA HIS A 175 -7.93 -10.59 8.61
C HIS A 175 -6.44 -10.60 8.95
N ILE A 176 -6.04 -11.55 9.81
CA ILE A 176 -4.64 -11.83 10.08
C ILE A 176 -4.38 -13.32 9.89
N ASP A 177 -3.23 -13.64 9.30
CA ASP A 177 -2.82 -15.01 9.03
C ASP A 177 -1.31 -15.19 9.24
N ASP A 178 -0.88 -16.44 9.35
CA ASP A 178 0.55 -16.76 9.31
C ASP A 178 1.13 -16.46 7.92
N ALA A 179 2.44 -16.23 7.87
CA ALA A 179 3.12 -15.81 6.65
C ALA A 179 2.83 -16.71 5.44
N ASP A 180 2.83 -18.02 5.66
CA ASP A 180 2.64 -19.03 4.59
C ASP A 180 1.18 -19.13 4.13
N ALA A 181 0.23 -18.78 4.98
CA ALA A 181 -1.20 -18.85 4.69
C ALA A 181 -1.76 -17.54 4.11
N LEU A 182 -1.14 -16.40 4.41
CA LEU A 182 -1.65 -15.07 4.14
C LEU A 182 -2.13 -14.86 2.69
N LEU A 183 -1.29 -15.22 1.72
CA LEU A 183 -1.64 -15.01 0.32
C LEU A 183 -2.78 -15.93 -0.12
N GLY A 184 -2.76 -17.22 0.30
CA GLY A 184 -3.84 -18.16 0.01
C GLY A 184 -5.17 -17.70 0.59
N ALA A 185 -5.18 -17.29 1.85
CA ALA A 185 -6.38 -16.76 2.52
C ALA A 185 -6.92 -15.48 1.85
N ALA A 186 -6.05 -14.62 1.34
CA ALA A 186 -6.46 -13.41 0.60
C ALA A 186 -7.02 -13.71 -0.80
N GLN A 187 -6.76 -14.90 -1.37
CA GLN A 187 -7.23 -15.32 -2.70
C GLN A 187 -8.55 -16.10 -2.66
N GLU A 188 -8.99 -16.56 -1.50
CA GLU A 188 -10.29 -17.22 -1.27
C GLU A 188 -11.44 -16.23 -1.14
#